data_7698b690048d41c6673be16403b929c6
#
_entry.id   7698b690048d41c6673be16403b929c6
#
_cell.length_a   1.000
_cell.length_b   1.000
_cell.length_c   1.000
_cell.angle_alpha   90.00
_cell.angle_beta   90.00
_cell.angle_gamma   90.00
#
_symmetry.space_group_name_H-M   'P 1'
#
loop_
_entity.id
_entity.type
_entity.pdbx_description
1 polymer ?
#
loop_
_entity_poly.entity_id
_entity_poly.type
_entity_poly.pdbx_seq_one_letter_code
_entity_poly.pdbx_strand_id
1 'polypeptide(L)'
;MSTYQLSYSLWQVIFYIKNHGPSTLVDISNQYQVEKPTITRRVQRLEELNIVKQIPGKDRREKIIQLTELGEEIYKECRKKITELEHRVMEGIDKEDQMIMFQTLPKVQANIMKREGSNIEQSKIVDK
;
A
#
# COMPACT_ATOMS: atom_id res chain seq x y z
N MET A 1 5.01 -2.95 -11.80
CA MET A 1 5.46 -1.75 -11.09
C MET A 1 6.92 -1.38 -11.38
N SER A 2 7.59 -2.20 -12.12
CA SER A 2 8.99 -1.95 -12.46
C SER A 2 9.21 -0.66 -13.26
N THR A 3 8.26 -0.27 -14.09
CA THR A 3 8.35 0.92 -14.94
C THR A 3 8.63 2.19 -14.13
N TYR A 4 8.11 2.28 -12.92
CA TYR A 4 8.25 3.44 -12.05
C TYR A 4 9.16 3.16 -10.86
N GLN A 5 9.79 2.00 -10.83
CA GLN A 5 10.66 1.58 -9.73
C GLN A 5 9.98 1.66 -8.38
N LEU A 6 8.70 1.31 -8.36
CA LEU A 6 7.93 1.32 -7.14
C LEU A 6 8.09 0.00 -6.39
N SER A 7 8.36 0.09 -5.10
CA SER A 7 8.29 -1.06 -4.22
C SER A 7 6.85 -1.25 -3.74
N TYR A 8 6.58 -2.42 -3.19
CA TYR A 8 5.26 -2.70 -2.61
C TYR A 8 4.91 -1.70 -1.50
N SER A 9 5.88 -1.32 -0.70
CA SER A 9 5.63 -0.38 0.40
C SER A 9 5.27 1.02 -0.10
N LEU A 10 5.85 1.47 -1.22
CA LEU A 10 5.43 2.73 -1.82
C LEU A 10 4.04 2.62 -2.44
N TRP A 11 3.74 1.49 -3.06
CA TRP A 11 2.42 1.23 -3.62
C TRP A 11 1.34 1.27 -2.54
N GLN A 12 1.61 0.74 -1.35
CA GLN A 12 0.66 0.78 -0.24
C GLN A 12 0.23 2.20 0.09
N VAL A 13 1.17 3.15 0.09
CA VAL A 13 0.86 4.55 0.38
C VAL A 13 -0.03 5.14 -0.71
N ILE A 14 0.30 4.89 -1.97
CA ILE A 14 -0.49 5.36 -3.10
C ILE A 14 -1.93 4.80 -3.02
N PHE A 15 -2.03 3.51 -2.76
CA PHE A 15 -3.31 2.81 -2.65
C PHE A 15 -4.16 3.40 -1.53
N TYR A 16 -3.55 3.65 -0.38
CA TYR A 16 -4.28 4.23 0.76
C TYR A 16 -4.85 5.60 0.40
N ILE A 17 -4.02 6.48 -0.16
CA ILE A 17 -4.44 7.83 -0.50
C ILE A 17 -5.54 7.80 -1.55
N LYS A 18 -5.43 6.91 -2.54
CA LYS A 18 -6.44 6.81 -3.59
C LYS A 18 -7.80 6.39 -3.03
N ASN A 19 -7.81 5.47 -2.09
CA ASN A 19 -9.05 4.92 -1.54
C ASN A 19 -9.67 5.76 -0.43
N HIS A 20 -8.85 6.50 0.32
CA HIS A 20 -9.32 7.29 1.46
C HIS A 20 -9.29 8.80 1.19
N GLY A 21 -8.70 9.22 0.07
CA GLY A 21 -8.53 10.63 -0.23
C GLY A 21 -7.31 11.21 0.48
N PRO A 22 -7.12 12.53 0.40
CA PRO A 22 -6.00 13.18 1.07
C PRO A 22 -5.94 12.80 2.55
N SER A 23 -4.76 12.44 3.01
CA SER A 23 -4.56 11.86 4.34
C SER A 23 -3.30 12.40 5.00
N THR A 24 -3.24 12.31 6.33
CA THR A 24 -2.05 12.72 7.08
C THR A 24 -1.08 11.54 7.22
N LEU A 25 0.15 11.84 7.62
CA LEU A 25 1.14 10.81 7.92
C LEU A 25 0.66 9.89 9.03
N VAL A 26 -0.04 10.44 10.03
CA VAL A 26 -0.57 9.68 11.15
C VAL A 26 -1.63 8.69 10.67
N ASP A 27 -2.52 9.12 9.78
CA ASP A 27 -3.56 8.26 9.23
C ASP A 27 -2.95 7.05 8.53
N ILE A 28 -1.94 7.28 7.70
CA ILE A 28 -1.29 6.21 6.93
C ILE A 28 -0.52 5.28 7.86
N SER A 29 0.20 5.84 8.80
CA SER A 29 0.99 5.07 9.75
C SER A 29 0.10 4.16 10.61
N ASN A 30 -1.05 4.66 11.05
CA ASN A 30 -2.00 3.87 11.83
C ASN A 30 -2.62 2.75 11.01
N GLN A 31 -2.93 3.01 9.75
CA GLN A 31 -3.55 1.99 8.87
C GLN A 31 -2.64 0.79 8.70
N TYR A 32 -1.35 1.02 8.49
CA TYR A 32 -0.40 -0.06 8.22
C TYR A 32 0.38 -0.48 9.46
N GLN A 33 0.10 0.12 10.61
CA GLN A 33 0.78 -0.17 11.87
C GLN A 33 2.31 -0.07 11.72
N VAL A 34 2.73 0.97 11.03
CA VAL A 34 4.14 1.25 10.75
C VAL A 34 4.51 2.54 11.46
N GLU A 35 5.73 2.62 11.95
CA GLU A 35 6.19 3.82 12.64
C GLU A 35 6.18 5.04 11.72
N LYS A 36 5.85 6.19 12.30
CA LYS A 36 5.75 7.44 11.56
C LYS A 36 7.02 7.79 10.78
N PRO A 37 8.24 7.65 11.33
CA PRO A 37 9.45 7.92 10.54
C PRO A 37 9.57 7.09 9.27
N THR A 38 9.11 5.84 9.31
CA THR A 38 9.13 4.96 8.13
C THR A 38 8.18 5.47 7.06
N ILE A 39 6.96 5.86 7.45
CA ILE A 39 5.99 6.43 6.52
C ILE A 39 6.50 7.77 5.97
N THR A 40 7.14 8.58 6.81
CA THR A 40 7.71 9.85 6.37
C THR A 40 8.71 9.64 5.25
N ARG A 41 9.58 8.64 5.36
CA ARG A 41 10.57 8.34 4.32
C ARG A 41 9.91 7.86 3.02
N ARG A 42 8.87 7.03 3.14
CA ARG A 42 8.14 6.57 1.97
C ARG A 42 7.47 7.73 1.25
N VAL A 43 6.85 8.62 1.98
CA VAL A 43 6.20 9.81 1.42
C VAL A 43 7.23 10.74 0.79
N GLN A 44 8.38 10.93 1.42
CA GLN A 44 9.44 11.75 0.85
C GLN A 44 9.90 11.19 -0.50
N ARG A 45 10.05 9.88 -0.57
CA ARG A 45 10.43 9.23 -1.83
C ARG A 45 9.37 9.45 -2.91
N LEU A 46 8.10 9.33 -2.55
CA LEU A 46 7.00 9.57 -3.49
C LEU A 46 6.95 11.04 -3.92
N GLU A 47 7.28 11.96 -3.04
CA GLU A 47 7.40 13.39 -3.39
C GLU A 47 8.53 13.63 -4.38
N GLU A 48 9.69 13.00 -4.17
CA GLU A 48 10.82 13.10 -5.09
C GLU A 48 10.45 12.61 -6.48
N LEU A 49 9.57 11.61 -6.55
CA LEU A 49 9.09 11.06 -7.81
C LEU A 49 7.90 11.83 -8.39
N ASN A 50 7.47 12.89 -7.73
CA ASN A 50 6.30 13.70 -8.11
C ASN A 50 4.98 12.94 -8.12
N ILE A 51 4.90 11.88 -7.35
CA ILE A 51 3.70 11.04 -7.26
C ILE A 51 2.72 11.60 -6.25
N VAL A 52 3.24 12.18 -5.16
CA VAL A 52 2.40 12.83 -4.15
C VAL A 52 2.90 14.24 -3.91
N LYS A 53 2.03 15.07 -3.33
CA LYS A 53 2.37 16.41 -2.87
C LYS A 53 1.78 16.62 -1.49
N GLN A 54 2.38 17.51 -0.73
CA GLN A 54 1.87 17.90 0.57
C GLN A 54 1.15 19.23 0.45
N ILE A 55 -0.01 19.32 1.08
CA ILE A 55 -0.77 20.56 1.16
C ILE A 55 -1.00 20.90 2.62
N PRO A 56 -1.17 22.18 2.99
CA PRO A 56 -1.44 22.56 4.37
C PRO A 56 -2.76 21.99 4.86
N GLY A 57 -2.76 21.47 6.09
CA GLY A 57 -3.97 21.06 6.75
C GLY A 57 -4.62 22.23 7.48
N LYS A 58 -5.60 21.91 8.32
CA LYS A 58 -6.30 22.91 9.13
C LYS A 58 -5.38 23.58 10.14
N ASP A 59 -4.37 22.87 10.61
CA ASP A 59 -3.37 23.37 11.52
C ASP A 59 -2.05 23.45 10.76
N ARG A 60 -1.22 24.46 11.05
CA ARG A 60 0.09 24.64 10.41
C ARG A 60 1.00 23.43 10.55
N ARG A 61 0.82 22.65 11.61
CA ARG A 61 1.64 21.46 11.88
C ARG A 61 1.17 20.25 11.10
N GLU A 62 -0.05 20.30 10.62
CA GLU A 62 -0.66 19.17 9.91
C GLU A 62 -0.42 19.32 8.43
N LYS A 63 0.19 18.32 7.84
CA LYS A 63 0.39 18.26 6.39
C LYS A 63 -0.45 17.14 5.83
N ILE A 64 -1.18 17.46 4.79
CA ILE A 64 -2.04 16.51 4.11
C ILE A 64 -1.36 16.07 2.84
N ILE A 65 -1.33 14.77 2.62
CA ILE A 65 -0.68 14.14 1.49
C ILE A 65 -1.73 13.77 0.47
N GLN A 66 -1.49 14.17 -0.76
CA GLN A 66 -2.44 14.01 -1.86
C GLN A 66 -1.71 13.50 -3.09
N LEU A 67 -2.37 12.69 -3.91
CA LEU A 67 -1.81 12.24 -5.17
C LEU A 67 -1.78 13.41 -6.17
N THR A 68 -0.71 13.47 -6.95
CA THR A 68 -0.63 14.37 -8.10
C THR A 68 -1.35 13.74 -9.29
N GLU A 69 -1.44 14.48 -10.41
CA GLU A 69 -1.96 13.90 -11.65
C GLU A 69 -1.14 12.69 -12.07
N LEU A 70 0.18 12.79 -11.94
CA LEU A 70 1.07 11.67 -12.23
C LEU A 70 0.77 10.49 -11.31
N GLY A 71 0.55 10.75 -10.03
CA GLY A 71 0.19 9.73 -9.06
C GLY A 71 -1.10 9.01 -9.42
N GLU A 72 -2.10 9.75 -9.89
CA GLU A 72 -3.36 9.16 -10.35
C GLU A 72 -3.16 8.27 -11.57
N GLU A 73 -2.34 8.70 -12.51
CA GLU A 73 -2.03 7.91 -13.70
C GLU A 73 -1.29 6.63 -13.36
N ILE A 74 -0.31 6.73 -12.47
CA ILE A 74 0.47 5.58 -12.01
C ILE A 74 -0.46 4.59 -11.30
N TYR A 75 -1.37 5.07 -10.47
CA TYR A 75 -2.34 4.21 -9.80
C TYR A 75 -3.17 3.44 -10.83
N LYS A 76 -3.69 4.12 -11.84
CA LYS A 76 -4.52 3.50 -12.87
C LYS A 76 -3.75 2.41 -13.62
N GLU A 77 -2.51 2.70 -14.02
CA GLU A 77 -1.70 1.73 -14.76
C GLU A 77 -1.34 0.52 -13.91
N CYS A 78 -0.93 0.77 -12.67
CA CYS A 78 -0.57 -0.33 -11.76
C CYS A 78 -1.79 -1.16 -11.42
N ARG A 79 -2.93 -0.52 -11.19
CA ARG A 79 -4.17 -1.25 -10.88
C ARG A 79 -4.61 -2.11 -12.06
N LYS A 80 -4.47 -1.60 -13.26
CA LYS A 80 -4.78 -2.36 -14.47
C LYS A 80 -3.90 -3.59 -14.59
N LYS A 81 -2.60 -3.45 -14.38
CA LYS A 81 -1.66 -4.56 -14.42
C LYS A 81 -1.93 -5.60 -13.34
N ILE A 82 -2.27 -5.15 -12.14
CA ILE A 82 -2.64 -6.03 -11.04
C ILE A 82 -3.89 -6.82 -11.39
N THR A 83 -4.89 -6.15 -11.94
CA THR A 83 -6.14 -6.80 -12.36
C THR A 83 -5.89 -7.85 -13.44
N GLU A 84 -5.05 -7.52 -14.42
CA GLU A 84 -4.69 -8.48 -15.48
C GLU A 84 -3.97 -9.69 -14.89
N LEU A 85 -3.07 -9.47 -13.94
CA LEU A 85 -2.36 -10.56 -13.27
C LEU A 85 -3.32 -11.41 -12.46
N GLU A 86 -4.25 -10.78 -11.72
CA GLU A 86 -5.27 -11.50 -10.97
C GLU A 86 -6.09 -12.41 -11.87
N HIS A 87 -6.49 -11.91 -13.04
CA HIS A 87 -7.23 -12.72 -14.00
C HIS A 87 -6.43 -13.92 -14.49
N ARG A 88 -5.14 -13.73 -14.77
CA ARG A 88 -4.28 -14.82 -15.20
C ARG A 88 -4.10 -15.88 -14.11
N VAL A 89 -3.90 -15.42 -12.88
CA VAL A 89 -3.69 -16.32 -11.75
C VAL A 89 -4.95 -17.12 -11.47
N MET A 90 -6.12 -16.54 -11.70
CA MET A 90 -7.41 -17.18 -11.44
C MET A 90 -7.94 -18.00 -12.61
N GLU A 91 -7.24 -17.97 -13.75
CA GLU A 91 -7.67 -18.72 -14.93
C GLU A 91 -7.69 -20.21 -14.62
N GLY A 92 -8.82 -20.85 -14.92
CA GLY A 92 -8.99 -22.28 -14.65
C GLY A 92 -9.38 -22.63 -13.23
N ILE A 93 -9.48 -21.65 -12.34
CA ILE A 93 -9.91 -21.87 -10.96
C ILE A 93 -11.40 -21.58 -10.88
N ASP A 94 -12.17 -22.50 -10.30
CA ASP A 94 -13.61 -22.31 -10.19
C ASP A 94 -13.98 -21.19 -9.22
N LYS A 95 -15.19 -20.65 -9.44
CA LYS A 95 -15.65 -19.48 -8.67
C LYS A 95 -15.71 -19.73 -7.18
N GLU A 96 -16.05 -20.94 -6.79
CA GLU A 96 -16.14 -21.29 -5.38
C GLU A 96 -14.77 -21.22 -4.71
N ASP A 97 -13.75 -21.76 -5.36
CA ASP A 97 -12.39 -21.71 -4.86
C ASP A 97 -11.87 -20.28 -4.85
N GLN A 98 -12.22 -19.46 -5.86
CA GLN A 98 -11.86 -18.06 -5.88
C GLN A 98 -12.46 -17.31 -4.69
N MET A 99 -13.72 -17.58 -4.36
CA MET A 99 -14.37 -16.96 -3.21
C MET A 99 -13.68 -17.32 -1.90
N ILE A 100 -13.30 -18.57 -1.75
CA ILE A 100 -12.57 -19.03 -0.57
C ILE A 100 -11.24 -18.28 -0.45
N MET A 101 -10.52 -18.14 -1.55
CA MET A 101 -9.26 -17.39 -1.57
C MET A 101 -9.45 -15.93 -1.18
N PHE A 102 -10.44 -15.26 -1.74
CA PHE A 102 -10.72 -13.85 -1.43
C PHE A 102 -11.12 -13.64 0.02
N GLN A 103 -11.72 -14.65 0.65
CA GLN A 103 -12.05 -14.59 2.06
C GLN A 103 -10.85 -14.89 2.95
N THR A 104 -9.96 -15.74 2.50
CA THR A 104 -8.83 -16.24 3.28
C THR A 104 -7.61 -15.33 3.21
N LEU A 105 -7.30 -14.77 2.03
CA LEU A 105 -6.11 -13.94 1.84
C LEU A 105 -6.02 -12.75 2.79
N PRO A 106 -7.10 -12.01 3.03
CA PRO A 106 -7.02 -10.90 4.01
C PRO A 106 -6.65 -11.37 5.41
N LYS A 107 -7.08 -12.57 5.79
CA LYS A 107 -6.73 -13.13 7.10
C LYS A 107 -5.24 -13.47 7.17
N VAL A 108 -4.69 -14.01 6.09
CA VAL A 108 -3.27 -14.31 5.99
C VAL A 108 -2.46 -13.02 6.06
N GLN A 109 -2.89 -12.00 5.32
CA GLN A 109 -2.24 -10.71 5.30
C GLN A 109 -2.24 -10.07 6.69
N ALA A 110 -3.37 -10.11 7.39
CA ALA A 110 -3.47 -9.57 8.74
C ALA A 110 -2.50 -10.27 9.70
N ASN A 111 -2.35 -11.58 9.58
CA ASN A 111 -1.42 -12.34 10.41
C ASN A 111 0.03 -11.99 10.10
N ILE A 112 0.36 -11.80 8.84
CA ILE A 112 1.71 -11.40 8.44
C ILE A 112 2.04 -10.02 9.00
N MET A 113 1.14 -9.07 8.86
CA MET A 113 1.33 -7.71 9.37
C MET A 113 1.48 -7.70 10.88
N LYS A 114 0.69 -8.51 11.58
CA LYS A 114 0.77 -8.64 13.02
C LYS A 114 2.15 -9.16 13.45
N ARG A 115 2.68 -10.15 12.73
CA ARG A 115 4.00 -10.71 13.03
C ARG A 115 5.11 -9.72 12.76
N GLU A 116 5.05 -9.00 11.67
CA GLU A 116 6.04 -7.98 11.34
C GLU A 116 6.09 -6.89 12.41
N GLY A 117 4.94 -6.54 12.97
CA GLY A 117 4.87 -5.54 14.01
C GLY A 117 5.34 -6.03 15.36
N SER A 118 5.44 -7.34 15.57
CA SER A 118 5.72 -7.88 16.90
C SER A 118 7.18 -8.29 17.12
N ASN A 119 7.81 -9.01 16.19
CA ASN A 119 9.13 -9.54 16.49
C ASN A 119 9.84 -10.14 15.29
N ILE A 120 11.15 -9.90 15.24
CA ILE A 120 12.04 -10.49 14.25
C ILE A 120 12.11 -12.01 14.40
N GLU A 121 11.99 -12.53 15.61
CA GLU A 121 12.04 -13.96 15.85
C GLU A 121 10.93 -14.72 15.12
N GLN A 122 9.81 -14.07 14.93
CA GLN A 122 8.68 -14.65 14.21
C GLN A 122 9.04 -14.93 12.75
N SER A 123 9.82 -14.06 12.15
CA SER A 123 10.20 -14.25 10.75
C SER A 123 11.12 -15.44 10.55
N LYS A 124 11.92 -15.80 11.53
CA LYS A 124 12.77 -17.00 11.46
C LYS A 124 11.97 -18.28 11.39
N ILE A 125 10.83 -18.30 12.04
CA ILE A 125 9.94 -19.47 12.03
C ILE A 125 9.27 -19.60 10.66
N VAL A 126 8.92 -18.49 10.06
CA VAL A 126 8.24 -18.46 8.75
C VAL A 126 9.18 -18.92 7.65
N ASP A 127 10.47 -18.70 7.79
CA ASP A 127 11.46 -19.03 6.77
C ASP A 127 11.68 -20.53 6.56
N LYS A 128 11.03 -21.33 7.34
CA LYS A 128 11.03 -22.77 7.08
C LYS A 128 10.04 -23.10 5.95
#